data_b9f4316b1306899bf66a4ab7525b14f0
#
_entry.id   b9f4316b1306899bf66a4ab7525b14f0
#
_cell.length_a   1.000
_cell.length_b   1.000
_cell.length_c   1.000
_cell.angle_alpha   90.00
_cell.angle_beta   90.00
_cell.angle_gamma   90.00
#
_symmetry.space_group_name_H-M   'P 1'
#
loop_
_entity.id
_entity.type
_entity.pdbx_description
1 polymer ?
#
loop_
_entity_poly.entity_id
_entity_poly.type
_entity_poly.pdbx_seq_one_letter_code
_entity_poly.pdbx_strand_id
1 'polypeptide(L)'
;FRAPFFNVTGSSVCLGSSSLEKPQNPTFLSLLEYWEKRFWLTEFSHLGGNVNPTVSNLVIVTENIRNNPFDMNELKPMNKKLKDILP
;
A
#
# COMPACT_ATOMS: atom_id res chain seq x y z
N PHE A 1 -1.16 -8.35 7.34
CA PHE A 1 -0.44 -7.17 7.83
C PHE A 1 -0.92 -5.91 7.14
N ARG A 2 -0.75 -4.78 7.80
CA ARG A 2 -0.98 -3.47 7.20
C ARG A 2 0.18 -3.12 6.28
N ALA A 3 -0.11 -2.56 5.11
CA ALA A 3 0.92 -2.10 4.19
C ALA A 3 1.61 -0.85 4.77
N PRO A 4 2.96 -0.83 4.82
CA PRO A 4 3.71 0.27 5.45
C PRO A 4 3.91 1.46 4.49
N PHE A 5 2.82 2.00 3.95
CA PHE A 5 2.85 3.12 3.02
C PHE A 5 1.93 4.25 3.49
N PHE A 6 2.30 5.48 3.19
CA PHE A 6 1.57 6.67 3.62
C PHE A 6 0.13 6.72 3.11
N ASN A 7 -0.10 6.26 1.89
CA ASN A 7 -1.39 6.33 1.22
C ASN A 7 -2.28 5.11 1.47
N VAL A 8 -1.91 4.23 2.40
CA VAL A 8 -2.70 3.04 2.72
C VAL A 8 -3.29 3.16 4.11
N THR A 9 -4.61 2.97 4.21
CA THR A 9 -5.35 2.96 5.47
C THR A 9 -6.14 1.65 5.56
N GLY A 10 -5.74 0.78 6.49
CA GLY A 10 -6.34 -0.55 6.58
C GLY A 10 -6.13 -1.35 5.30
N SER A 11 -7.21 -1.68 4.61
CA SER A 11 -7.19 -2.38 3.31
C SER A 11 -7.44 -1.45 2.12
N SER A 12 -7.53 -0.14 2.36
CA SER A 12 -7.83 0.85 1.32
C SER A 12 -6.59 1.63 0.93
N VAL A 13 -6.45 1.90 -0.36
CA VAL A 13 -5.36 2.69 -0.93
C VAL A 13 -5.91 4.00 -1.46
N CYS A 14 -5.31 5.12 -1.07
CA CYS A 14 -5.62 6.42 -1.67
C CYS A 14 -4.83 6.53 -2.99
N LEU A 15 -5.54 6.50 -4.11
CA LEU A 15 -4.92 6.51 -5.44
C LEU A 15 -4.53 7.92 -5.91
N GLY A 16 -5.00 8.97 -5.21
CA GLY A 16 -4.67 10.35 -5.59
C GLY A 16 -5.19 10.72 -6.97
N SER A 17 -4.43 11.57 -7.66
CA SER A 17 -4.76 12.07 -9.00
C SER A 17 -4.18 11.24 -10.15
N SER A 18 -3.50 10.14 -9.84
CA SER A 18 -2.89 9.31 -10.89
C SER A 18 -3.96 8.67 -11.77
N SER A 19 -3.71 8.63 -13.08
CA SER A 19 -4.57 7.97 -14.05
C SER A 19 -3.76 7.01 -14.90
N LEU A 20 -4.35 5.87 -15.21
CA LEU A 20 -3.76 4.86 -16.08
C LEU A 20 -4.91 4.16 -16.81
N GLU A 21 -4.79 4.01 -18.12
CA GLU A 21 -5.82 3.34 -18.91
C GLU A 21 -5.85 1.84 -18.63
N LYS A 22 -7.07 1.31 -18.48
CA LYS A 22 -7.26 -0.13 -18.35
C LYS A 22 -6.95 -0.84 -19.67
N PRO A 23 -6.44 -2.10 -19.62
CA PRO A 23 -6.26 -2.90 -20.83
C PRO A 23 -7.58 -3.08 -21.58
N GLN A 24 -7.54 -2.95 -22.92
CA GLN A 24 -8.74 -3.11 -23.76
C GLN A 24 -9.25 -4.55 -23.76
N ASN A 25 -8.34 -5.53 -23.81
CA ASN A 25 -8.66 -6.96 -23.75
C ASN A 25 -8.02 -7.56 -22.49
N PRO A 26 -8.64 -7.40 -21.31
CA PRO A 26 -8.01 -7.80 -20.07
C PRO A 26 -7.87 -9.30 -19.94
N THR A 27 -6.65 -9.75 -19.67
CA THR A 27 -6.36 -11.08 -19.17
C THR A 27 -6.12 -11.00 -17.67
N PHE A 28 -6.08 -12.12 -16.99
CA PHE A 28 -5.74 -12.16 -15.57
C PHE A 28 -4.39 -11.47 -15.29
N LEU A 29 -3.37 -11.80 -16.09
CA LEU A 29 -2.04 -11.20 -15.93
C LEU A 29 -2.04 -9.70 -16.20
N SER A 30 -2.69 -9.24 -17.27
CA SER A 30 -2.71 -7.82 -17.62
C SER A 30 -3.46 -6.98 -16.58
N LEU A 31 -4.49 -7.53 -15.94
CA LEU A 31 -5.17 -6.85 -14.83
C LEU A 31 -4.30 -6.75 -13.58
N LEU A 32 -3.56 -7.80 -13.24
CA LEU A 32 -2.63 -7.76 -12.13
C LEU A 32 -1.53 -6.72 -12.36
N GLU A 33 -0.95 -6.69 -13.55
CA GLU A 33 0.05 -5.70 -13.95
C GLU A 33 -0.52 -4.27 -13.92
N TYR A 34 -1.76 -4.09 -14.37
CA TYR A 34 -2.44 -2.80 -14.33
C TYR A 34 -2.56 -2.30 -12.89
N TRP A 35 -3.05 -3.13 -11.97
CA TRP A 35 -3.26 -2.72 -10.58
C TRP A 35 -1.95 -2.49 -9.85
N GLU A 36 -0.91 -3.28 -10.13
CA GLU A 36 0.42 -3.06 -9.59
C GLU A 36 0.99 -1.70 -10.02
N LYS A 37 0.94 -1.40 -11.32
CA LYS A 37 1.39 -0.10 -11.85
C LYS A 37 0.59 1.05 -11.27
N ARG A 38 -0.74 0.88 -11.16
CA ARG A 38 -1.61 1.90 -10.59
C ARG A 38 -1.23 2.21 -9.14
N PHE A 39 -0.91 1.21 -8.35
CA PHE A 39 -0.45 1.41 -6.98
C PHE A 39 0.87 2.21 -6.94
N TRP A 40 1.87 1.80 -7.72
CA TRP A 40 3.18 2.44 -7.70
C TRP A 40 3.19 3.85 -8.29
N LEU A 41 2.19 4.20 -9.10
CA LEU A 41 2.00 5.56 -9.62
C LEU A 41 1.22 6.46 -8.65
N THR A 42 0.77 5.97 -7.50
CA THR A 42 0.06 6.77 -6.51
C THR A 42 1.01 7.70 -5.75
N GLU A 43 0.46 8.73 -5.16
CA GLU A 43 1.22 9.66 -4.32
C GLU A 43 1.35 9.12 -2.90
N PHE A 44 2.57 9.07 -2.39
CA PHE A 44 2.88 8.64 -1.02
C PHE A 44 3.16 9.84 -0.11
N SER A 45 2.46 10.94 -0.31
CA SER A 45 2.81 12.24 0.28
C SER A 45 2.17 12.54 1.63
N HIS A 46 1.16 11.78 2.06
CA HIS A 46 0.46 12.04 3.31
C HIS A 46 -0.07 10.75 3.94
N LEU A 47 -0.21 10.78 5.25
CA LEU A 47 -0.79 9.66 5.99
C LEU A 47 -2.31 9.60 5.74
N GLY A 48 -2.78 8.46 5.25
CA GLY A 48 -4.20 8.24 4.93
C GLY A 48 -5.07 7.91 6.14
N GLY A 49 -4.65 8.18 7.37
CA GLY A 49 -5.42 7.88 8.56
C GLY A 49 -4.76 8.39 9.82
N ASN A 50 -5.46 8.22 10.96
CA ASN A 50 -4.99 8.68 12.27
C ASN A 50 -4.10 7.65 12.99
N VAL A 51 -3.94 6.46 12.43
CA VAL A 51 -3.19 5.37 13.04
C VAL A 51 -1.97 5.06 12.19
N ASN A 52 -0.81 5.04 12.85
CA ASN A 52 0.44 4.69 12.22
C ASN A 52 0.40 3.24 11.73
N PRO A 53 0.69 2.95 10.44
CA PRO A 53 0.61 1.60 9.87
C PRO A 53 1.75 0.69 10.30
N THR A 54 2.81 1.22 10.90
CA THR A 54 3.97 0.49 11.40
C THR A 54 4.05 0.59 12.92
N VAL A 55 4.86 -0.28 13.55
CA VAL A 55 5.09 -0.24 15.01
C VAL A 55 5.73 1.09 15.40
N SER A 56 6.79 1.49 14.70
CA SER A 56 7.41 2.81 14.84
C SER A 56 6.69 3.83 13.94
N ASN A 57 7.00 5.11 14.12
CA ASN A 57 6.46 6.15 13.24
C ASN A 57 6.88 5.90 11.80
N LEU A 58 5.93 5.92 10.87
CA LEU A 58 6.17 5.61 9.45
C LEU A 58 7.20 6.55 8.80
N VAL A 59 7.26 7.81 9.21
CA VAL A 59 8.27 8.76 8.70
C VAL A 59 9.68 8.28 9.04
N ILE A 60 9.88 7.82 10.27
CA ILE A 60 11.17 7.28 10.72
C ILE A 60 11.50 5.98 9.99
N VAL A 61 10.53 5.07 9.84
CA VAL A 61 10.70 3.82 9.11
C VAL A 61 11.08 4.09 7.65
N THR A 62 10.37 5.01 7.00
CA THR A 62 10.64 5.38 5.60
C THR A 62 12.04 5.99 5.44
N GLU A 63 12.47 6.81 6.38
CA GLU A 63 13.82 7.39 6.35
C GLU A 63 14.90 6.32 6.53
N ASN A 64 14.69 5.37 7.42
CA ASN A 64 15.64 4.30 7.70
C ASN A 64 15.86 3.36 6.53
N ILE A 65 14.84 3.07 5.73
CA ILE A 65 14.95 2.14 4.60
C ILE A 65 15.74 2.69 3.42
N ARG A 66 16.10 3.95 3.43
CA ARG A 66 17.00 4.52 2.40
C ARG A 66 18.37 3.87 2.42
N ASN A 67 18.87 3.50 3.60
CA ASN A 67 20.21 2.96 3.79
C ASN A 67 20.23 1.57 4.43
N ASN A 68 19.08 1.05 4.84
CA ASN A 68 18.97 -0.21 5.55
C ASN A 68 17.82 -1.04 4.98
N PRO A 69 17.89 -2.39 5.05
CA PRO A 69 16.77 -3.23 4.71
C PRO A 69 15.54 -2.93 5.58
N PHE A 70 14.35 -3.18 5.05
CA PHE A 70 13.11 -3.03 5.81
C PHE A 70 13.07 -4.04 6.96
N ASP A 71 12.78 -3.55 8.17
CA ASP A 71 12.61 -4.40 9.34
C ASP A 71 11.18 -4.97 9.36
N MET A 72 11.08 -6.28 9.18
CA MET A 72 9.79 -6.98 9.17
C MET A 72 9.05 -6.90 10.50
N ASN A 73 9.73 -6.61 11.61
CA ASN A 73 9.11 -6.42 12.92
C ASN A 73 8.29 -5.12 12.99
N GLU A 74 8.45 -4.22 12.03
CA GLU A 74 7.65 -3.00 11.91
C GLU A 74 6.24 -3.27 11.36
N LEU A 75 5.96 -4.44 10.80
CA LEU A 75 4.65 -4.78 10.25
C LEU A 75 3.64 -5.02 11.38
N LYS A 76 2.50 -4.36 11.29
CA LYS A 76 1.36 -4.58 12.19
C LYS A 76 0.39 -5.59 11.60
N PRO A 77 -0.02 -6.63 12.36
CA PRO A 77 -1.04 -7.56 11.89
C PRO A 77 -2.41 -6.87 11.83
N MET A 78 -3.21 -7.23 10.83
CA MET A 78 -4.60 -6.76 10.71
C MET A 78 -5.59 -7.69 11.42
N ASN A 79 -5.17 -8.91 11.74
CA ASN A 79 -6.03 -9.96 12.30
C ASN A 79 -7.26 -10.27 11.40
N LYS A 80 -7.09 -10.14 10.09
CA LYS A 80 -8.11 -10.40 9.08
C LYS A 80 -7.61 -11.41 8.07
N LYS A 81 -8.52 -12.25 7.60
CA LYS A 81 -8.28 -13.14 6.46
C LYS A 81 -8.78 -12.48 5.19
N LEU A 82 -8.32 -12.95 4.04
CA LEU A 82 -8.77 -12.41 2.75
C LEU A 82 -10.30 -12.42 2.62
N LYS A 83 -10.95 -13.48 3.09
CA LYS A 83 -12.42 -13.59 3.08
C LYS A 83 -13.13 -12.47 3.84
N ASP A 84 -12.47 -11.87 4.83
CA ASP A 84 -13.07 -10.82 5.67
C ASP A 84 -13.06 -9.45 4.98
N ILE A 85 -12.26 -9.27 3.93
CA ILE A 85 -12.13 -8.01 3.19
C ILE A 85 -12.71 -8.08 1.78
N LEU A 86 -13.07 -9.26 1.30
CA LEU A 86 -13.77 -9.43 0.04
C LEU A 86 -15.27 -9.18 0.22
N PRO A 87 -15.94 -8.56 -0.78
CA PRO A 87 -17.38 -8.35 -0.74
C PRO A 87 -18.18 -9.66 -0.79
#